data_e66ab1790e85ab5050fcd11569bfb70e
#
_entry.id   e66ab1790e85ab5050fcd11569bfb70e
#
_cell.length_a   1.000
_cell.length_b   1.000
_cell.length_c   1.000
_cell.angle_alpha   90.00
_cell.angle_beta   90.00
_cell.angle_gamma   90.00
#
_symmetry.space_group_name_H-M   'P 1'
#
loop_
_entity.id
_entity.type
_entity.pdbx_description
1 polymer ?
#
loop_
_entity_poly.entity_id
_entity_poly.type
_entity_poly.pdbx_seq_one_letter_code
_entity_poly.pdbx_strand_id
1 'polypeptide(L)'
;MQFDDFAGITQEEWKQLILKTIKAETQEEKLRIYTQKLIQHPEPGIEIQPFYTKEDVVGLEYLQGFHQLWAQTRQTTGWINIENIIVYDEINANQQAKDALTKGATGIRFNLLNRPGGKPMLNGGITTEHFFDLSVLLEGIFLSRTPVYFHLRHTQLENLSNYLQEAENDVSTLMGGIIFEEIALSAILPDEFTNEALIQSLQANSLFTTHTPYFKPLIIEPVGEPLDDNTEMETFALPMVTSLEYQLQTIVKLIDDLETILPLIDILSKVGFIVDIGDYYFMEIAKLRALRLIWWQIGRTFHPEANLIDVFIYAQTTMLVPPVDEPYHSLLTNTTQAMSAIIGGCDALAVQPAAFTNPQDIILGKHIARNVSAILQEESYFDKVADIGAGSYLIENLTHQIAKAVWDRLSV
;
A
#
# COMPACT_ATOMS: atom_id res chain seq x y z
N MET A 1 -34.28 -23.86 -4.55
CA MET A 1 -34.92 -22.54 -4.70
C MET A 1 -34.48 -22.02 -6.05
N GLN A 2 -35.36 -21.94 -7.03
CA GLN A 2 -35.06 -21.30 -8.31
C GLN A 2 -35.31 -19.79 -8.13
N PHE A 3 -34.30 -18.99 -8.44
CA PHE A 3 -34.43 -17.52 -8.35
C PHE A 3 -35.00 -16.89 -9.63
N ASP A 4 -35.48 -17.72 -10.55
CA ASP A 4 -36.05 -17.30 -11.85
C ASP A 4 -37.35 -16.50 -11.71
N ASP A 5 -37.97 -16.52 -10.52
CA ASP A 5 -39.18 -15.76 -10.22
C ASP A 5 -38.92 -14.26 -9.95
N PHE A 6 -37.64 -13.85 -9.82
CA PHE A 6 -37.29 -12.46 -9.62
C PHE A 6 -36.75 -11.90 -10.94
N ALA A 7 -37.53 -11.07 -11.62
CA ALA A 7 -37.07 -10.34 -12.80
C ALA A 7 -35.88 -9.46 -12.45
N GLY A 8 -34.77 -9.63 -13.14
CA GLY A 8 -33.62 -8.73 -13.01
C GLY A 8 -34.03 -7.30 -13.40
N ILE A 9 -33.70 -6.33 -12.56
CA ILE A 9 -33.90 -4.92 -12.86
C ILE A 9 -32.66 -4.40 -13.60
N THR A 10 -32.86 -3.79 -14.77
CA THR A 10 -31.81 -3.11 -15.51
C THR A 10 -31.43 -1.79 -14.85
N GLN A 11 -30.25 -1.27 -15.15
CA GLN A 11 -29.78 0.02 -14.62
C GLN A 11 -30.74 1.16 -15.04
N GLU A 12 -31.23 1.13 -16.29
CA GLU A 12 -32.18 2.15 -16.78
C GLU A 12 -33.53 2.06 -16.08
N GLU A 13 -34.07 0.87 -15.87
CA GLU A 13 -35.33 0.68 -15.13
C GLU A 13 -35.23 1.21 -13.69
N TRP A 14 -34.11 0.91 -13.03
CA TRP A 14 -33.84 1.43 -11.68
C TRP A 14 -33.76 2.97 -11.69
N LYS A 15 -33.01 3.57 -12.62
CA LYS A 15 -32.91 5.02 -12.80
C LYS A 15 -34.28 5.66 -13.02
N GLN A 16 -35.12 5.07 -13.85
CA GLN A 16 -36.48 5.56 -14.09
C GLN A 16 -37.37 5.51 -12.83
N LEU A 17 -37.21 4.47 -12.00
CA LEU A 17 -37.92 4.38 -10.73
C LEU A 17 -37.48 5.51 -9.77
N ILE A 18 -36.18 5.75 -9.65
CA ILE A 18 -35.65 6.83 -8.80
C ILE A 18 -36.11 8.20 -9.30
N LEU A 19 -36.06 8.46 -10.60
CA LEU A 19 -36.53 9.73 -11.19
C LEU A 19 -38.03 9.99 -10.90
N LYS A 20 -38.84 8.93 -10.77
CA LYS A 20 -40.26 9.08 -10.33
C LYS A 20 -40.40 9.50 -8.86
N THR A 21 -39.43 9.14 -8.00
CA THR A 21 -39.44 9.50 -6.56
C THR A 21 -38.91 10.89 -6.28
N ILE A 22 -38.09 11.45 -7.17
CA ILE A 22 -37.53 12.79 -7.03
C ILE A 22 -38.63 13.83 -7.19
N LYS A 23 -38.78 14.70 -6.18
CA LYS A 23 -39.72 15.80 -6.18
C LYS A 23 -39.15 16.98 -6.93
N ALA A 24 -39.54 17.14 -8.19
CA ALA A 24 -39.19 18.26 -9.06
C ALA A 24 -40.30 18.44 -10.13
N GLU A 25 -40.42 19.65 -10.66
CA GLU A 25 -41.48 19.99 -11.61
C GLU A 25 -41.23 19.48 -13.01
N THR A 26 -39.94 19.44 -13.41
CA THR A 26 -39.54 19.04 -14.75
C THR A 26 -38.66 17.78 -14.75
N GLN A 27 -38.69 17.04 -15.86
CA GLN A 27 -37.82 15.87 -16.03
C GLN A 27 -36.33 16.25 -16.06
N GLU A 28 -36.01 17.40 -16.62
CA GLU A 28 -34.65 17.93 -16.67
C GLU A 28 -34.12 18.23 -15.26
N GLU A 29 -34.95 18.84 -14.42
CA GLU A 29 -34.59 19.11 -13.03
C GLU A 29 -34.40 17.82 -12.22
N LYS A 30 -35.26 16.80 -12.43
CA LYS A 30 -35.10 15.48 -11.82
C LYS A 30 -33.76 14.84 -12.19
N LEU A 31 -33.42 14.89 -13.48
CA LEU A 31 -32.17 14.35 -13.97
C LEU A 31 -30.95 15.10 -13.37
N ARG A 32 -31.04 16.44 -13.27
CA ARG A 32 -30.01 17.24 -12.63
C ARG A 32 -29.81 16.87 -11.17
N ILE A 33 -30.92 16.69 -10.41
CA ILE A 33 -30.87 16.26 -9.01
C ILE A 33 -30.27 14.86 -8.91
N TYR A 34 -30.65 13.93 -9.77
CA TYR A 34 -30.09 12.58 -9.83
C TYR A 34 -28.57 12.65 -10.00
N THR A 35 -28.10 13.34 -11.04
CA THR A 35 -26.65 13.45 -11.34
C THR A 35 -25.88 14.14 -10.22
N GLN A 36 -26.39 15.26 -9.69
CA GLN A 36 -25.67 16.04 -8.69
C GLN A 36 -25.67 15.45 -7.27
N LYS A 37 -26.71 14.67 -6.90
CA LYS A 37 -26.88 14.19 -5.52
C LYS A 37 -26.61 12.70 -5.35
N LEU A 38 -26.81 11.90 -6.38
CA LEU A 38 -26.70 10.45 -6.28
C LEU A 38 -25.44 9.90 -6.95
N ILE A 39 -24.91 10.57 -7.99
CA ILE A 39 -23.64 10.20 -8.57
C ILE A 39 -22.54 10.94 -7.82
N GLN A 40 -21.52 10.22 -7.37
CA GLN A 40 -20.38 10.79 -6.67
C GLN A 40 -19.17 10.83 -7.61
N HIS A 41 -18.39 11.89 -7.53
CA HIS A 41 -17.15 12.07 -8.28
C HIS A 41 -16.01 12.34 -7.28
N PRO A 42 -15.50 11.30 -6.59
CA PRO A 42 -14.48 11.46 -5.56
C PRO A 42 -13.16 12.01 -6.10
N GLU A 43 -12.82 11.65 -7.34
CA GLU A 43 -11.64 12.17 -8.05
C GLU A 43 -11.94 12.36 -9.54
N PRO A 44 -11.15 13.19 -10.26
CA PRO A 44 -11.30 13.36 -11.71
C PRO A 44 -11.16 12.02 -12.45
N GLY A 45 -12.18 11.68 -13.23
CA GLY A 45 -12.22 10.44 -14.01
C GLY A 45 -12.79 9.23 -13.26
N ILE A 46 -13.15 9.37 -11.99
CA ILE A 46 -13.81 8.33 -11.21
C ILE A 46 -15.25 8.73 -10.90
N GLU A 47 -16.17 7.84 -11.23
CA GLU A 47 -17.60 8.05 -11.06
C GLU A 47 -18.20 6.87 -10.27
N ILE A 48 -18.86 7.16 -9.14
CA ILE A 48 -19.58 6.16 -8.34
C ILE A 48 -21.07 6.32 -8.58
N GLN A 49 -21.65 5.29 -9.20
CA GLN A 49 -23.09 5.21 -9.44
C GLN A 49 -23.83 4.76 -8.18
N PRO A 50 -25.08 5.20 -7.98
CA PRO A 50 -25.88 4.77 -6.81
C PRO A 50 -26.34 3.32 -6.90
N PHE A 51 -26.24 2.67 -8.06
CA PHE A 51 -26.66 1.30 -8.30
C PHE A 51 -25.82 0.66 -9.41
N TYR A 52 -25.39 -0.59 -9.18
CA TYR A 52 -24.60 -1.37 -10.11
C TYR A 52 -25.27 -2.69 -10.47
N THR A 53 -25.13 -3.09 -11.72
CA THR A 53 -25.68 -4.31 -12.28
C THR A 53 -24.61 -5.09 -13.05
N LYS A 54 -24.99 -6.26 -13.57
CA LYS A 54 -24.12 -7.03 -14.47
C LYS A 54 -23.73 -6.23 -15.72
N GLU A 55 -24.51 -5.23 -16.12
CA GLU A 55 -24.25 -4.39 -17.30
C GLU A 55 -22.98 -3.56 -17.11
N ASP A 56 -22.67 -3.15 -15.87
CA ASP A 56 -21.51 -2.30 -15.55
C ASP A 56 -20.16 -3.01 -15.66
N VAL A 57 -20.16 -4.33 -15.79
CA VAL A 57 -18.94 -5.14 -15.95
C VAL A 57 -18.89 -5.84 -17.32
N VAL A 58 -19.84 -5.55 -18.21
CA VAL A 58 -19.78 -6.03 -19.60
C VAL A 58 -18.62 -5.37 -20.33
N GLY A 59 -17.81 -6.17 -21.02
CA GLY A 59 -16.60 -5.69 -21.69
C GLY A 59 -15.33 -5.70 -20.84
N LEU A 60 -15.41 -6.09 -19.56
CA LEU A 60 -14.25 -6.30 -18.69
C LEU A 60 -13.73 -7.75 -18.83
N GLU A 61 -13.40 -8.15 -20.04
CA GLU A 61 -13.01 -9.55 -20.34
C GLU A 61 -11.71 -9.97 -19.65
N TYR A 62 -10.84 -9.02 -19.33
CA TYR A 62 -9.58 -9.26 -18.62
C TYR A 62 -9.79 -9.75 -17.17
N LEU A 63 -10.97 -9.51 -16.57
CA LEU A 63 -11.26 -9.93 -15.18
C LEU A 63 -11.07 -11.43 -14.99
N GLN A 64 -11.41 -12.24 -15.97
CA GLN A 64 -11.20 -13.69 -15.86
C GLN A 64 -9.72 -14.03 -15.74
N GLY A 65 -8.86 -13.42 -16.54
CA GLY A 65 -7.41 -13.62 -16.44
C GLY A 65 -6.84 -13.10 -15.13
N PHE A 66 -7.32 -11.95 -14.67
CA PHE A 66 -6.92 -11.35 -13.40
C PHE A 66 -7.32 -12.22 -12.20
N HIS A 67 -8.54 -12.73 -12.17
CA HIS A 67 -8.98 -13.65 -11.11
C HIS A 67 -8.19 -14.97 -11.12
N GLN A 68 -7.83 -15.49 -12.30
CA GLN A 68 -6.96 -16.68 -12.42
C GLN A 68 -5.55 -16.39 -11.89
N LEU A 69 -4.95 -15.25 -12.23
CA LEU A 69 -3.67 -14.83 -11.67
C LEU A 69 -3.73 -14.79 -10.16
N TRP A 70 -4.73 -14.11 -9.61
CA TRP A 70 -4.87 -13.97 -8.16
C TRP A 70 -5.01 -15.32 -7.45
N ALA A 71 -5.80 -16.23 -8.01
CA ALA A 71 -5.97 -17.59 -7.47
C ALA A 71 -4.68 -18.41 -7.51
N GLN A 72 -3.80 -18.17 -8.48
CA GLN A 72 -2.54 -18.91 -8.65
C GLN A 72 -1.39 -18.33 -7.82
N THR A 73 -1.33 -17.01 -7.66
CA THR A 73 -0.23 -16.33 -6.97
C THR A 73 -0.43 -16.23 -5.46
N ARG A 74 -1.66 -16.04 -5.01
CA ARG A 74 -1.97 -15.99 -3.57
C ARG A 74 -2.16 -17.37 -2.98
N GLN A 75 -1.06 -17.99 -2.58
CA GLN A 75 -1.06 -19.27 -1.89
C GLN A 75 -1.48 -19.16 -0.41
N THR A 76 -1.39 -17.98 0.16
CA THR A 76 -1.83 -17.67 1.54
C THR A 76 -2.88 -16.57 1.51
N THR A 77 -3.91 -16.71 2.33
CA THR A 77 -5.03 -15.76 2.41
C THR A 77 -4.86 -14.70 3.49
N GLY A 78 -3.88 -14.85 4.38
CA GLY A 78 -3.58 -13.90 5.46
C GLY A 78 -2.65 -12.77 5.02
N TRP A 79 -2.38 -11.88 5.94
CA TRP A 79 -1.45 -10.74 5.79
C TRP A 79 -0.49 -10.69 6.97
N ILE A 80 0.63 -9.99 6.79
CA ILE A 80 1.61 -9.73 7.84
C ILE A 80 1.13 -8.53 8.66
N ASN A 81 0.94 -8.69 9.97
CA ASN A 81 0.62 -7.60 10.89
C ASN A 81 1.90 -6.89 11.32
N ILE A 82 2.14 -5.67 10.81
CA ILE A 82 3.41 -4.95 10.98
C ILE A 82 3.32 -3.92 12.08
N GLU A 83 4.31 -3.92 12.97
CA GLU A 83 4.59 -2.81 13.88
C GLU A 83 5.69 -1.91 13.31
N ASN A 84 5.39 -0.60 13.22
CA ASN A 84 6.36 0.40 12.79
C ASN A 84 7.15 0.92 13.99
N ILE A 85 8.48 0.86 13.90
CA ILE A 85 9.40 1.30 14.97
C ILE A 85 10.39 2.31 14.40
N ILE A 86 10.39 3.53 14.96
CA ILE A 86 11.39 4.54 14.68
C ILE A 86 12.61 4.26 15.54
N VAL A 87 13.76 4.08 14.91
CA VAL A 87 14.99 3.74 15.63
C VAL A 87 15.72 5.01 16.04
N TYR A 88 15.68 5.32 17.32
CA TYR A 88 16.50 6.37 17.94
C TYR A 88 17.69 5.75 18.70
N ASP A 89 17.54 4.52 19.16
CA ASP A 89 18.47 3.74 19.94
C ASP A 89 18.19 2.25 19.68
N GLU A 90 19.21 1.48 19.41
CA GLU A 90 19.11 0.09 18.98
C GLU A 90 18.53 -0.83 20.07
N ILE A 91 18.96 -0.63 21.32
CA ILE A 91 18.53 -1.46 22.46
C ILE A 91 17.03 -1.27 22.70
N ASN A 92 16.58 -0.01 22.72
CA ASN A 92 15.18 0.32 22.91
C ASN A 92 14.32 -0.15 21.74
N ALA A 93 14.78 0.05 20.51
CA ALA A 93 14.06 -0.41 19.30
C ALA A 93 13.95 -1.94 19.26
N ASN A 94 15.01 -2.67 19.60
CA ASN A 94 14.98 -4.12 19.71
C ASN A 94 13.96 -4.58 20.79
N GLN A 95 13.96 -3.93 21.95
CA GLN A 95 13.00 -4.25 23.02
C GLN A 95 11.54 -3.99 22.58
N GLN A 96 11.28 -2.87 21.87
CA GLN A 96 9.96 -2.58 21.31
C GLN A 96 9.55 -3.65 20.28
N ALA A 97 10.46 -4.09 19.40
CA ALA A 97 10.19 -5.13 18.43
C ALA A 97 9.84 -6.47 19.09
N LYS A 98 10.63 -6.91 20.07
CA LYS A 98 10.35 -8.14 20.83
C LYS A 98 9.02 -8.06 21.58
N ASP A 99 8.70 -6.91 22.18
CA ASP A 99 7.42 -6.67 22.83
C ASP A 99 6.25 -6.73 21.83
N ALA A 100 6.42 -6.10 20.65
CA ALA A 100 5.41 -6.13 19.60
C ALA A 100 5.14 -7.55 19.08
N LEU A 101 6.20 -8.32 18.82
CA LEU A 101 6.09 -9.71 18.36
C LEU A 101 5.42 -10.62 19.41
N THR A 102 5.67 -10.40 20.69
CA THR A 102 4.98 -11.16 21.76
C THR A 102 3.52 -10.76 21.93
N LYS A 103 3.13 -9.59 21.43
CA LYS A 103 1.77 -9.02 21.53
C LYS A 103 0.97 -9.05 20.24
N GLY A 104 1.34 -9.90 19.28
CA GLY A 104 0.54 -10.18 18.09
C GLY A 104 0.99 -9.49 16.80
N ALA A 105 2.08 -8.72 16.79
CA ALA A 105 2.73 -8.36 15.53
C ALA A 105 3.37 -9.62 14.91
N THR A 106 3.31 -9.75 13.59
CA THR A 106 3.94 -10.85 12.86
C THR A 106 5.08 -10.37 11.96
N GLY A 107 5.27 -9.05 11.86
CA GLY A 107 6.39 -8.41 11.17
C GLY A 107 6.75 -7.08 11.80
N ILE A 108 7.95 -6.60 11.51
CA ILE A 108 8.49 -5.34 12.05
C ILE A 108 8.99 -4.48 10.90
N ARG A 109 8.69 -3.17 10.93
CA ARG A 109 9.37 -2.16 10.11
C ARG A 109 10.24 -1.29 10.99
N PHE A 110 11.56 -1.30 10.75
CA PHE A 110 12.50 -0.36 11.35
C PHE A 110 12.72 0.84 10.45
N ASN A 111 12.44 2.04 10.98
CA ASN A 111 12.81 3.28 10.31
C ASN A 111 14.19 3.72 10.84
N LEU A 112 15.20 3.61 9.95
CA LEU A 112 16.61 3.91 10.26
C LEU A 112 17.02 5.33 9.83
N LEU A 113 16.07 6.15 9.38
CA LEU A 113 16.33 7.52 8.89
C LEU A 113 16.46 8.53 10.03
N ASN A 114 15.87 8.24 11.20
CA ASN A 114 15.84 9.17 12.30
C ASN A 114 17.13 9.12 13.13
N ARG A 115 17.57 10.30 13.55
CA ARG A 115 18.75 10.51 14.41
C ARG A 115 18.35 10.86 15.83
N PRO A 116 19.15 10.52 16.82
CA PRO A 116 18.99 11.09 18.15
C PRO A 116 19.09 12.61 18.08
N GLY A 117 18.00 13.33 18.36
CA GLY A 117 17.94 14.79 18.40
C GLY A 117 17.76 15.51 17.07
N GLY A 118 17.53 14.82 15.95
CA GLY A 118 17.34 15.43 14.63
C GLY A 118 15.88 15.67 14.28
N LYS A 119 15.55 16.91 13.87
CA LYS A 119 14.33 17.18 13.11
C LYS A 119 14.45 16.55 11.73
N PRO A 120 13.38 16.09 11.07
CA PRO A 120 13.42 15.70 9.67
C PRO A 120 13.97 16.87 8.86
N MET A 121 15.04 16.62 8.06
CA MET A 121 15.69 17.69 7.30
C MET A 121 15.05 17.82 5.93
N LEU A 122 14.26 18.86 5.76
CA LEU A 122 13.79 19.36 4.46
C LEU A 122 14.82 20.19 3.68
N ASN A 123 15.98 20.47 4.28
CA ASN A 123 17.01 21.27 3.62
C ASN A 123 18.31 20.46 3.50
N GLY A 124 18.68 20.14 2.29
CA GLY A 124 19.87 19.47 1.76
C GLY A 124 21.24 19.55 2.47
N GLY A 125 21.27 19.57 3.78
CA GLY A 125 22.48 19.53 4.57
C GLY A 125 22.96 18.10 4.78
N ILE A 126 24.10 17.76 4.22
CA ILE A 126 24.86 16.53 4.49
C ILE A 126 25.18 16.48 5.98
N THR A 127 24.40 15.72 6.74
CA THR A 127 24.73 15.45 8.13
C THR A 127 25.40 14.07 8.18
N THR A 128 26.34 13.89 9.09
CA THR A 128 27.07 12.63 9.33
C THR A 128 26.08 11.47 9.43
N GLU A 129 26.21 10.51 8.51
CA GLU A 129 25.42 9.28 8.51
C GLU A 129 25.62 8.53 9.82
N HIS A 130 24.51 8.09 10.40
CA HIS A 130 24.55 7.23 11.56
C HIS A 130 24.34 5.79 11.09
N PHE A 131 25.31 4.92 11.33
CA PHE A 131 25.17 3.49 11.11
C PHE A 131 24.72 2.86 12.43
N PHE A 132 23.56 2.26 12.44
CA PHE A 132 23.05 1.51 13.59
C PHE A 132 23.79 0.18 13.75
N ASP A 133 24.01 -0.24 14.97
CA ASP A 133 24.51 -1.58 15.25
C ASP A 133 23.39 -2.61 15.06
N LEU A 134 23.38 -3.22 13.86
CA LEU A 134 22.35 -4.19 13.46
C LEU A 134 22.42 -5.46 14.33
N SER A 135 23.56 -5.80 14.90
CA SER A 135 23.67 -6.96 15.78
C SER A 135 22.90 -6.75 17.09
N VAL A 136 22.89 -5.52 17.60
CA VAL A 136 22.08 -5.13 18.77
C VAL A 136 20.60 -4.95 18.38
N LEU A 137 20.35 -4.26 17.26
CA LEU A 137 18.97 -3.99 16.81
C LEU A 137 18.18 -5.28 16.53
N LEU A 138 18.81 -6.28 15.96
CA LEU A 138 18.19 -7.54 15.53
C LEU A 138 18.45 -8.71 16.49
N GLU A 139 19.06 -8.45 17.65
CA GLU A 139 19.34 -9.50 18.63
C GLU A 139 18.08 -10.29 19.02
N GLY A 140 18.08 -11.60 18.77
CA GLY A 140 16.97 -12.51 19.09
C GLY A 140 15.76 -12.40 18.14
N ILE A 141 15.87 -11.69 17.02
CA ILE A 141 14.88 -11.63 15.94
C ILE A 141 15.38 -12.54 14.80
N PHE A 142 14.61 -13.57 14.48
CA PHE A 142 14.98 -14.55 13.45
C PHE A 142 14.44 -14.12 12.09
N LEU A 143 15.31 -13.63 11.20
CA LEU A 143 14.93 -13.04 9.90
C LEU A 143 14.36 -14.04 8.90
N SER A 144 14.63 -15.34 9.09
CA SER A 144 14.04 -16.44 8.32
C SER A 144 12.62 -16.84 8.76
N ARG A 145 12.09 -16.22 9.84
CA ARG A 145 10.74 -16.49 10.38
C ARG A 145 9.93 -15.24 10.64
N THR A 146 10.59 -14.10 10.81
CA THR A 146 9.98 -12.82 11.10
C THR A 146 10.27 -11.87 9.95
N PRO A 147 9.24 -11.46 9.18
CA PRO A 147 9.41 -10.43 8.16
C PRO A 147 9.89 -9.11 8.78
N VAL A 148 11.05 -8.62 8.32
CA VAL A 148 11.61 -7.36 8.78
C VAL A 148 11.82 -6.44 7.59
N TYR A 149 11.27 -5.23 7.69
CA TYR A 149 11.35 -4.19 6.69
C TYR A 149 12.26 -3.08 7.18
N PHE A 150 13.22 -2.67 6.36
CA PHE A 150 14.19 -1.64 6.69
C PHE A 150 13.93 -0.39 5.84
N HIS A 151 13.60 0.73 6.48
CA HIS A 151 13.51 2.02 5.83
C HIS A 151 14.83 2.76 6.04
N LEU A 152 15.58 2.97 4.96
CA LEU A 152 16.98 3.40 5.00
C LEU A 152 17.36 4.22 3.75
N ARG A 153 18.60 4.73 3.73
CA ARG A 153 19.24 5.34 2.57
C ARG A 153 20.15 4.33 1.87
N HIS A 154 20.38 4.54 0.57
CA HIS A 154 21.27 3.68 -0.22
C HIS A 154 22.66 3.53 0.41
N THR A 155 23.18 4.57 1.08
CA THR A 155 24.46 4.57 1.80
C THR A 155 24.53 3.57 2.96
N GLN A 156 23.40 3.22 3.55
CA GLN A 156 23.30 2.23 4.63
C GLN A 156 23.14 0.79 4.09
N LEU A 157 22.92 0.62 2.78
CA LEU A 157 22.61 -0.67 2.17
C LEU A 157 23.75 -1.67 2.31
N GLU A 158 25.00 -1.23 2.13
CA GLU A 158 26.18 -2.10 2.26
C GLU A 158 26.31 -2.67 3.68
N ASN A 159 26.12 -1.84 4.69
CA ASN A 159 26.16 -2.28 6.09
C ASN A 159 25.05 -3.31 6.38
N LEU A 160 23.83 -3.05 5.92
CA LEU A 160 22.72 -3.98 6.07
C LEU A 160 23.00 -5.31 5.35
N SER A 161 23.45 -5.25 4.11
CA SER A 161 23.73 -6.43 3.29
C SER A 161 24.81 -7.32 3.91
N ASN A 162 25.91 -6.73 4.37
CA ASN A 162 26.98 -7.47 5.02
C ASN A 162 26.47 -8.18 6.28
N TYR A 163 25.70 -7.47 7.12
CA TYR A 163 25.10 -8.06 8.30
C TYR A 163 24.16 -9.23 7.96
N LEU A 164 23.26 -9.05 6.99
CA LEU A 164 22.30 -10.09 6.61
C LEU A 164 22.96 -11.34 6.05
N GLN A 165 24.06 -11.20 5.33
CA GLN A 165 24.86 -12.32 4.81
C GLN A 165 25.63 -13.06 5.93
N GLU A 166 26.09 -12.34 6.95
CA GLU A 166 26.76 -12.94 8.10
C GLU A 166 25.78 -13.60 9.07
N ALA A 167 24.60 -13.00 9.26
CA ALA A 167 23.61 -13.47 10.21
C ALA A 167 22.83 -14.71 9.74
N GLU A 168 22.59 -14.83 8.43
CA GLU A 168 21.83 -15.93 7.84
C GLU A 168 22.72 -16.74 6.87
N ASN A 169 22.82 -18.05 7.10
CA ASN A 169 23.59 -18.95 6.24
C ASN A 169 23.01 -19.04 4.82
N ASP A 170 21.72 -18.76 4.67
CA ASP A 170 20.99 -18.79 3.41
C ASP A 170 20.08 -17.57 3.29
N VAL A 171 20.51 -16.58 2.52
CA VAL A 171 19.76 -15.33 2.27
C VAL A 171 18.44 -15.57 1.52
N SER A 172 18.26 -16.73 0.89
CA SER A 172 16.99 -17.08 0.23
C SER A 172 15.84 -17.27 1.22
N THR A 173 16.13 -17.49 2.50
CA THR A 173 15.14 -17.63 3.57
C THR A 173 14.73 -16.31 4.20
N LEU A 174 15.42 -15.20 3.90
CA LEU A 174 15.09 -13.88 4.43
C LEU A 174 13.65 -13.49 4.09
N MET A 175 12.96 -12.89 5.05
CA MET A 175 11.61 -12.37 4.90
C MET A 175 11.58 -10.86 5.19
N GLY A 176 10.80 -10.11 4.38
CA GLY A 176 10.68 -8.67 4.56
C GLY A 176 11.08 -7.85 3.35
N GLY A 177 11.84 -6.77 3.55
CA GLY A 177 12.26 -5.94 2.41
C GLY A 177 12.95 -4.63 2.78
N ILE A 178 13.27 -3.85 1.76
CA ILE A 178 13.97 -2.57 1.89
C ILE A 178 13.15 -1.46 1.24
N ILE A 179 13.02 -0.35 1.95
CA ILE A 179 12.36 0.88 1.52
C ILE A 179 13.44 1.96 1.48
N PHE A 180 13.63 2.57 0.31
CA PHE A 180 14.64 3.61 0.13
C PHE A 180 14.00 5.01 0.15
N GLU A 181 14.48 5.88 1.04
CA GLU A 181 14.02 7.29 1.16
C GLU A 181 14.24 8.05 -0.16
N GLU A 182 15.34 7.79 -0.87
CA GLU A 182 15.70 8.50 -2.10
C GLU A 182 14.68 8.33 -3.21
N ILE A 183 13.98 7.20 -3.25
CA ILE A 183 12.97 6.94 -4.28
C ILE A 183 11.79 7.92 -4.15
N ALA A 184 11.31 8.13 -2.94
CA ALA A 184 10.27 9.13 -2.69
C ALA A 184 10.78 10.56 -2.93
N LEU A 185 12.01 10.87 -2.49
CA LEU A 185 12.62 12.19 -2.67
C LEU A 185 12.87 12.51 -4.15
N SER A 186 13.33 11.56 -4.96
CA SER A 186 13.55 11.79 -6.40
C SER A 186 12.27 12.09 -7.17
N ALA A 187 11.14 11.61 -6.69
CA ALA A 187 9.84 11.90 -7.28
C ALA A 187 9.35 13.34 -6.95
N ILE A 188 9.73 13.86 -5.76
CA ILE A 188 9.33 15.18 -5.29
C ILE A 188 10.33 16.26 -5.75
N LEU A 189 11.63 15.96 -5.71
CA LEU A 189 12.74 16.87 -5.95
C LEU A 189 13.69 16.29 -7.01
N PRO A 190 13.23 16.10 -8.26
CA PRO A 190 14.01 15.42 -9.29
C PRO A 190 15.33 16.15 -9.68
N ASP A 191 15.41 17.46 -9.47
CA ASP A 191 16.62 18.24 -9.73
C ASP A 191 17.70 18.09 -8.65
N GLU A 192 17.33 17.68 -7.43
CA GLU A 192 18.22 17.54 -6.29
C GLU A 192 18.60 16.08 -6.01
N PHE A 193 17.72 15.14 -6.33
CA PHE A 193 17.90 13.72 -6.06
C PHE A 193 17.86 12.90 -7.35
N THR A 194 18.96 12.26 -7.68
CA THR A 194 19.06 11.30 -8.79
C THR A 194 19.11 9.88 -8.25
N ASN A 195 18.58 8.93 -9.01
CA ASN A 195 18.62 7.52 -8.62
C ASN A 195 19.97 6.85 -8.95
N GLU A 196 20.93 7.57 -9.54
CA GLU A 196 22.23 6.99 -9.98
C GLU A 196 22.99 6.31 -8.84
N ALA A 197 23.13 6.98 -7.68
CA ALA A 197 23.82 6.42 -6.53
C ALA A 197 23.09 5.20 -5.95
N LEU A 198 21.76 5.22 -5.93
CA LEU A 198 20.95 4.07 -5.53
C LEU A 198 21.15 2.89 -6.49
N ILE A 199 21.12 3.13 -7.81
CA ILE A 199 21.32 2.09 -8.83
C ILE A 199 22.71 1.48 -8.69
N GLN A 200 23.75 2.29 -8.54
CA GLN A 200 25.13 1.82 -8.30
C GLN A 200 25.21 0.95 -7.03
N SER A 201 24.52 1.36 -5.96
CA SER A 201 24.48 0.59 -4.71
C SER A 201 23.75 -0.74 -4.89
N LEU A 202 22.65 -0.77 -5.65
CA LEU A 202 21.91 -2.01 -5.98
C LEU A 202 22.75 -2.93 -6.88
N GLN A 203 23.50 -2.39 -7.85
CA GLN A 203 24.41 -3.15 -8.72
C GLN A 203 25.49 -3.86 -7.93
N ALA A 204 26.05 -3.18 -6.94
CA ALA A 204 27.10 -3.73 -6.08
C ALA A 204 26.56 -4.71 -5.03
N ASN A 205 25.24 -4.80 -4.84
CA ASN A 205 24.63 -5.48 -3.71
C ASN A 205 24.06 -6.86 -4.08
N SER A 206 24.56 -7.90 -3.42
CA SER A 206 24.15 -9.27 -3.67
C SER A 206 22.72 -9.57 -3.25
N LEU A 207 22.10 -8.84 -2.30
CA LEU A 207 20.70 -9.02 -1.94
C LEU A 207 19.77 -8.71 -3.12
N PHE A 208 20.15 -7.76 -3.96
CA PHE A 208 19.40 -7.44 -5.16
C PHE A 208 19.59 -8.50 -6.27
N THR A 209 20.79 -9.04 -6.42
CA THR A 209 21.11 -10.02 -7.47
C THR A 209 20.77 -11.47 -7.11
N THR A 210 20.67 -11.81 -5.81
CA THR A 210 20.35 -13.16 -5.36
C THR A 210 18.82 -13.41 -5.40
N HIS A 211 18.43 -14.68 -5.59
CA HIS A 211 17.04 -15.09 -5.51
C HIS A 211 16.56 -15.07 -4.05
N THR A 212 15.66 -14.14 -3.74
CA THR A 212 15.08 -13.93 -2.40
C THR A 212 13.55 -13.89 -2.49
N PRO A 213 12.85 -15.03 -2.54
CA PRO A 213 11.42 -15.08 -2.87
C PRO A 213 10.53 -14.34 -1.85
N TYR A 214 10.94 -14.33 -0.58
CA TYR A 214 10.18 -13.74 0.53
C TYR A 214 10.71 -12.37 0.98
N PHE A 215 11.77 -11.88 0.34
CA PHE A 215 12.37 -10.59 0.64
C PHE A 215 12.30 -9.67 -0.58
N LYS A 216 11.69 -8.48 -0.41
CA LYS A 216 11.52 -7.48 -1.45
C LYS A 216 12.59 -6.39 -1.29
N PRO A 217 13.71 -6.47 -2.01
CA PRO A 217 14.79 -5.51 -1.86
C PRO A 217 14.48 -4.11 -2.42
N LEU A 218 13.31 -3.93 -3.05
CA LEU A 218 12.90 -2.66 -3.63
C LEU A 218 11.41 -2.41 -3.37
N ILE A 219 11.11 -1.68 -2.29
CA ILE A 219 9.74 -1.30 -1.95
C ILE A 219 9.58 0.19 -2.17
N ILE A 220 8.62 0.55 -3.01
CA ILE A 220 8.28 1.92 -3.38
C ILE A 220 7.25 2.46 -2.40
N GLU A 221 7.56 3.54 -1.70
CA GLU A 221 6.60 4.20 -0.82
C GLU A 221 5.81 5.32 -1.55
N PRO A 222 4.63 5.69 -1.04
CA PRO A 222 3.87 6.78 -1.60
C PRO A 222 4.60 8.11 -1.41
N VAL A 223 4.45 8.98 -2.39
CA VAL A 223 4.98 10.35 -2.35
C VAL A 223 3.96 11.23 -1.64
N GLY A 224 4.39 11.98 -0.62
CA GLY A 224 3.61 13.06 -0.04
C GLY A 224 3.75 14.36 -0.85
N GLU A 225 2.82 15.29 -0.72
CA GLU A 225 3.04 16.63 -1.26
C GLU A 225 4.23 17.29 -0.54
N PRO A 226 5.07 18.07 -1.27
CA PRO A 226 6.11 18.85 -0.64
C PRO A 226 5.46 19.83 0.36
N LEU A 227 5.93 19.77 1.60
CA LEU A 227 5.48 20.73 2.61
C LEU A 227 5.99 22.12 2.20
N ASP A 228 5.09 23.08 1.99
CA ASP A 228 5.45 24.50 1.92
C ASP A 228 5.98 24.91 3.30
N ASP A 229 7.09 25.67 3.33
CA ASP A 229 7.80 26.09 4.56
C ASP A 229 6.90 26.75 5.63
N ASN A 230 5.66 27.06 5.31
CA ASN A 230 4.69 27.75 6.15
C ASN A 230 3.47 26.93 6.59
N THR A 231 3.34 25.68 6.17
CA THR A 231 2.20 24.83 6.56
C THR A 231 2.57 23.98 7.77
N GLU A 232 1.85 24.17 8.87
CA GLU A 232 1.82 23.21 9.98
C GLU A 232 1.45 21.85 9.41
N MET A 233 2.21 20.81 9.76
CA MET A 233 2.22 19.43 9.27
C MET A 233 0.80 18.83 9.06
N GLU A 234 0.08 19.25 8.04
CA GLU A 234 -0.97 18.46 7.44
C GLU A 234 -0.35 17.73 6.23
N THR A 235 -0.04 16.46 6.40
CA THR A 235 0.31 15.58 5.27
C THR A 235 -0.92 15.48 4.38
N PHE A 236 -0.99 16.32 3.36
CA PHE A 236 -1.98 16.18 2.31
C PHE A 236 -1.62 14.92 1.53
N ALA A 237 -2.38 13.85 1.76
CA ALA A 237 -2.31 12.68 0.90
C ALA A 237 -2.68 13.11 -0.52
N LEU A 238 -1.82 12.77 -1.48
CA LEU A 238 -2.13 12.98 -2.89
C LEU A 238 -3.44 12.26 -3.26
N PRO A 239 -4.20 12.80 -4.24
CA PRO A 239 -5.31 12.06 -4.83
C PRO A 239 -4.86 10.66 -5.23
N MET A 240 -5.72 9.67 -5.03
CA MET A 240 -5.41 8.24 -5.19
C MET A 240 -4.78 7.91 -6.54
N VAL A 241 -5.38 8.42 -7.64
CA VAL A 241 -4.88 8.18 -8.99
C VAL A 241 -3.48 8.78 -9.16
N THR A 242 -3.27 9.99 -8.65
CA THR A 242 -1.97 10.68 -8.71
C THR A 242 -0.91 9.97 -7.88
N SER A 243 -1.25 9.47 -6.69
CA SER A 243 -0.33 8.71 -5.84
C SER A 243 0.13 7.42 -6.52
N LEU A 244 -0.79 6.65 -7.09
CA LEU A 244 -0.46 5.43 -7.85
C LEU A 244 0.34 5.73 -9.12
N GLU A 245 -0.01 6.80 -9.82
CA GLU A 245 0.73 7.26 -11.01
C GLU A 245 2.20 7.52 -10.66
N TYR A 246 2.49 8.31 -9.63
CA TYR A 246 3.87 8.62 -9.22
C TYR A 246 4.66 7.37 -8.85
N GLN A 247 4.08 6.47 -8.05
CA GLN A 247 4.75 5.24 -7.66
C GLN A 247 5.10 4.37 -8.87
N LEU A 248 4.15 4.22 -9.80
CA LEU A 248 4.34 3.39 -10.99
C LEU A 248 5.28 4.04 -12.01
N GLN A 249 5.21 5.36 -12.22
CA GLN A 249 6.16 6.08 -13.07
C GLN A 249 7.60 5.96 -12.54
N THR A 250 7.75 6.05 -11.23
CA THR A 250 9.06 5.91 -10.58
C THR A 250 9.68 4.56 -10.87
N ILE A 251 8.93 3.47 -10.67
CA ILE A 251 9.47 2.13 -10.93
C ILE A 251 9.68 1.86 -12.42
N VAL A 252 8.80 2.33 -13.30
CA VAL A 252 8.98 2.17 -14.75
C VAL A 252 10.26 2.84 -15.22
N LYS A 253 10.59 4.04 -14.72
CA LYS A 253 11.87 4.70 -15.02
C LYS A 253 13.08 3.93 -14.46
N LEU A 254 12.94 3.35 -13.27
CA LEU A 254 14.02 2.55 -12.67
C LEU A 254 14.25 1.23 -13.41
N ILE A 255 13.22 0.63 -14.01
CA ILE A 255 13.33 -0.65 -14.73
C ILE A 255 14.38 -0.56 -15.84
N ASP A 256 14.41 0.49 -16.64
CA ASP A 256 15.37 0.66 -17.74
C ASP A 256 16.82 0.59 -17.23
N ASP A 257 17.09 1.22 -16.08
CA ASP A 257 18.43 1.19 -15.48
C ASP A 257 18.74 -0.17 -14.83
N LEU A 258 17.74 -0.80 -14.20
CA LEU A 258 17.87 -2.08 -13.50
C LEU A 258 18.02 -3.26 -14.48
N GLU A 259 17.50 -3.18 -15.71
CA GLU A 259 17.68 -4.20 -16.75
C GLU A 259 19.15 -4.40 -17.14
N THR A 260 20.02 -3.43 -16.84
CA THR A 260 21.47 -3.58 -16.98
C THR A 260 22.07 -4.56 -15.96
N ILE A 261 21.33 -4.87 -14.87
CA ILE A 261 21.78 -5.69 -13.75
C ILE A 261 21.12 -7.08 -13.79
N LEU A 262 19.80 -7.13 -14.02
CA LEU A 262 18.98 -8.34 -13.91
C LEU A 262 17.97 -8.41 -15.06
N PRO A 263 17.56 -9.63 -15.45
CA PRO A 263 16.39 -9.80 -16.33
C PRO A 263 15.15 -9.15 -15.74
N LEU A 264 14.32 -8.55 -16.58
CA LEU A 264 13.10 -7.86 -16.19
C LEU A 264 12.19 -8.69 -15.26
N ILE A 265 12.04 -9.99 -15.55
CA ILE A 265 11.18 -10.88 -14.75
C ILE A 265 11.65 -10.99 -13.30
N ASP A 266 12.96 -10.98 -13.10
CA ASP A 266 13.56 -11.00 -11.77
C ASP A 266 13.36 -9.65 -11.06
N ILE A 267 13.50 -8.54 -11.79
CA ILE A 267 13.24 -7.19 -11.26
C ILE A 267 11.80 -7.09 -10.79
N LEU A 268 10.83 -7.45 -11.64
CA LEU A 268 9.41 -7.37 -11.31
C LEU A 268 9.05 -8.21 -10.07
N SER A 269 9.71 -9.34 -9.85
CA SER A 269 9.50 -10.20 -8.69
C SER A 269 10.00 -9.59 -7.37
N LYS A 270 10.92 -8.62 -7.45
CA LYS A 270 11.62 -8.00 -6.30
C LYS A 270 10.97 -6.69 -5.84
N VAL A 271 10.02 -6.19 -6.61
CA VAL A 271 9.33 -4.93 -6.32
C VAL A 271 8.16 -5.15 -5.37
N GLY A 272 7.94 -4.19 -4.48
CA GLY A 272 6.75 -4.04 -3.67
C GLY A 272 6.32 -2.57 -3.58
N PHE A 273 5.14 -2.33 -3.10
CA PHE A 273 4.60 -0.99 -2.90
C PHE A 273 4.06 -0.82 -1.49
N ILE A 274 4.35 0.32 -0.86
CA ILE A 274 3.59 0.81 0.29
C ILE A 274 2.42 1.62 -0.23
N VAL A 275 1.24 1.39 0.32
CA VAL A 275 0.02 2.10 -0.08
C VAL A 275 -0.67 2.65 1.15
N ASP A 276 -0.83 3.98 1.19
CA ASP A 276 -1.62 4.64 2.22
C ASP A 276 -3.11 4.37 2.02
N ILE A 277 -3.82 4.07 3.09
CA ILE A 277 -5.24 3.75 3.09
C ILE A 277 -6.01 4.91 3.72
N GLY A 278 -6.85 5.55 2.90
CA GLY A 278 -7.70 6.66 3.30
C GLY A 278 -9.10 6.23 3.74
N ASP A 279 -10.03 7.20 3.77
CA ASP A 279 -11.37 7.03 4.35
C ASP A 279 -12.43 6.55 3.36
N TYR A 280 -12.15 6.56 2.05
CA TYR A 280 -13.09 6.16 1.02
C TYR A 280 -13.15 4.64 0.86
N TYR A 281 -13.83 3.96 1.78
CA TYR A 281 -13.82 2.50 1.96
C TYR A 281 -13.80 1.66 0.67
N PHE A 282 -14.77 1.85 -0.22
CA PHE A 282 -14.86 1.07 -1.47
C PHE A 282 -13.79 1.46 -2.49
N MET A 283 -13.42 2.72 -2.50
CA MET A 283 -12.33 3.21 -3.35
C MET A 283 -10.98 2.62 -2.93
N GLU A 284 -10.73 2.52 -1.62
CA GLU A 284 -9.50 1.92 -1.09
C GLU A 284 -9.39 0.42 -1.42
N ILE A 285 -10.50 -0.32 -1.35
CA ILE A 285 -10.55 -1.71 -1.82
C ILE A 285 -10.18 -1.77 -3.31
N ALA A 286 -10.80 -0.94 -4.13
CA ALA A 286 -10.59 -0.92 -5.57
C ALA A 286 -9.17 -0.45 -5.94
N LYS A 287 -8.58 0.47 -5.17
CA LYS A 287 -7.20 0.97 -5.34
C LYS A 287 -6.17 -0.15 -5.30
N LEU A 288 -6.21 -1.00 -4.28
CA LEU A 288 -5.26 -2.09 -4.14
C LEU A 288 -5.42 -3.11 -5.27
N ARG A 289 -6.66 -3.41 -5.65
CA ARG A 289 -6.96 -4.28 -6.79
C ARG A 289 -6.49 -3.68 -8.11
N ALA A 290 -6.67 -2.36 -8.30
CA ALA A 290 -6.21 -1.64 -9.47
C ALA A 290 -4.67 -1.65 -9.58
N LEU A 291 -3.95 -1.47 -8.48
CA LEU A 291 -2.50 -1.57 -8.45
C LEU A 291 -2.01 -2.95 -8.93
N ARG A 292 -2.62 -4.04 -8.45
CA ARG A 292 -2.29 -5.40 -8.93
C ARG A 292 -2.60 -5.58 -10.41
N LEU A 293 -3.73 -5.07 -10.86
CA LEU A 293 -4.14 -5.14 -12.27
C LEU A 293 -3.16 -4.41 -13.17
N ILE A 294 -2.75 -3.19 -12.79
CA ILE A 294 -1.80 -2.38 -13.55
C ILE A 294 -0.43 -3.07 -13.56
N TRP A 295 0.04 -3.57 -12.40
CA TRP A 295 1.30 -4.30 -12.31
C TRP A 295 1.35 -5.52 -13.22
N TRP A 296 0.28 -6.30 -13.21
CA TRP A 296 0.13 -7.43 -14.12
C TRP A 296 0.16 -6.99 -15.59
N GLN A 297 -0.48 -5.87 -15.92
CA GLN A 297 -0.47 -5.33 -17.29
C GLN A 297 0.92 -4.80 -17.68
N ILE A 298 1.64 -4.14 -16.79
CA ILE A 298 3.04 -3.73 -17.00
C ILE A 298 3.89 -4.98 -17.31
N GLY A 299 3.83 -6.00 -16.45
CA GLY A 299 4.57 -7.23 -16.67
C GLY A 299 4.30 -7.86 -18.03
N ARG A 300 3.04 -7.94 -18.45
CA ARG A 300 2.65 -8.49 -19.77
C ARG A 300 3.10 -7.64 -20.94
N THR A 301 3.16 -6.33 -20.79
CA THR A 301 3.61 -5.42 -21.84
C THR A 301 5.08 -5.63 -22.17
N PHE A 302 5.90 -5.80 -21.13
CA PHE A 302 7.33 -6.02 -21.29
C PHE A 302 7.70 -7.49 -21.58
N HIS A 303 6.97 -8.44 -20.98
CA HIS A 303 7.25 -9.87 -21.14
C HIS A 303 5.96 -10.70 -21.14
N PRO A 304 5.55 -11.27 -22.29
CA PRO A 304 4.29 -12.03 -22.42
C PRO A 304 4.20 -13.25 -21.47
N GLU A 305 5.33 -13.79 -21.03
CA GLU A 305 5.39 -14.93 -20.09
C GLU A 305 5.30 -14.48 -18.60
N ALA A 306 5.31 -13.18 -18.32
CA ALA A 306 5.18 -12.62 -16.96
C ALA A 306 3.76 -12.76 -16.36
N ASN A 307 2.99 -13.73 -16.83
CA ASN A 307 1.59 -13.94 -16.40
C ASN A 307 1.43 -14.34 -14.93
N LEU A 308 2.52 -14.67 -14.22
CA LEU A 308 2.47 -15.16 -12.85
C LEU A 308 3.18 -14.25 -11.84
N ILE A 309 3.56 -13.03 -12.24
CA ILE A 309 4.19 -12.08 -11.32
C ILE A 309 3.10 -11.30 -10.61
N ASP A 310 2.96 -11.57 -9.33
CA ASP A 310 2.16 -10.77 -8.42
C ASP A 310 3.02 -9.69 -7.76
N VAL A 311 2.38 -8.59 -7.34
CA VAL A 311 3.02 -7.49 -6.63
C VAL A 311 2.82 -7.65 -5.12
N PHE A 312 3.86 -7.34 -4.36
CA PHE A 312 3.75 -7.23 -2.90
C PHE A 312 3.18 -5.87 -2.52
N ILE A 313 2.08 -5.86 -1.78
CA ILE A 313 1.41 -4.64 -1.30
C ILE A 313 1.46 -4.58 0.22
N TYR A 314 2.20 -3.59 0.73
CA TYR A 314 2.23 -3.22 2.12
C TYR A 314 1.27 -2.04 2.33
N ALA A 315 0.09 -2.27 2.87
CA ALA A 315 -0.87 -1.25 3.21
C ALA A 315 -0.56 -0.64 4.58
N GLN A 316 -0.70 0.68 4.69
CA GLN A 316 -0.67 1.35 5.99
C GLN A 316 -1.87 2.30 6.12
N THR A 317 -2.54 2.29 7.28
CA THR A 317 -3.60 3.25 7.53
C THR A 317 -3.01 4.65 7.72
N THR A 318 -3.74 5.69 7.35
CA THR A 318 -3.30 7.06 7.59
C THR A 318 -3.38 7.40 9.08
N MET A 319 -2.40 8.17 9.57
CA MET A 319 -2.45 8.67 10.94
C MET A 319 -3.51 9.77 11.04
N LEU A 320 -4.52 9.55 11.87
CA LEU A 320 -5.60 10.50 12.07
C LEU A 320 -5.40 11.26 13.39
N VAL A 321 -5.46 12.58 13.33
CA VAL A 321 -5.54 13.42 14.51
C VAL A 321 -7.01 13.44 14.95
N PRO A 322 -7.37 12.88 16.11
CA PRO A 322 -8.76 12.86 16.55
C PRO A 322 -9.26 14.29 16.80
N PRO A 323 -10.52 14.59 16.44
CA PRO A 323 -11.15 15.82 16.84
C PRO A 323 -11.15 15.97 18.37
N VAL A 324 -11.01 17.21 18.87
CA VAL A 324 -10.93 17.48 20.32
C VAL A 324 -12.16 16.93 21.06
N ASP A 325 -13.32 17.00 20.43
CA ASP A 325 -14.60 16.56 21.01
C ASP A 325 -14.85 15.05 20.86
N GLU A 326 -14.10 14.36 19.97
CA GLU A 326 -14.27 12.93 19.64
C GLU A 326 -12.93 12.19 19.61
N PRO A 327 -12.24 12.07 20.74
CA PRO A 327 -10.86 11.54 20.76
C PRO A 327 -10.74 10.08 20.31
N TYR A 328 -11.84 9.31 20.34
CA TYR A 328 -11.85 7.90 19.92
C TYR A 328 -12.38 7.68 18.50
N HIS A 329 -12.77 8.74 17.77
CA HIS A 329 -13.26 8.64 16.41
C HIS A 329 -12.23 7.99 15.47
N SER A 330 -10.97 8.37 15.61
CA SER A 330 -9.87 7.81 14.83
C SER A 330 -9.68 6.29 14.98
N LEU A 331 -10.10 5.70 16.11
CA LEU A 331 -10.02 4.26 16.29
C LEU A 331 -11.01 3.51 15.40
N LEU A 332 -12.21 4.07 15.20
CA LEU A 332 -13.21 3.50 14.28
C LEU A 332 -12.75 3.65 12.83
N THR A 333 -12.26 4.82 12.47
CA THR A 333 -11.75 5.09 11.11
C THR A 333 -10.58 4.18 10.78
N ASN A 334 -9.59 4.03 11.68
CA ASN A 334 -8.48 3.09 11.49
C ASN A 334 -8.95 1.65 11.28
N THR A 335 -10.01 1.25 11.97
CA THR A 335 -10.58 -0.10 11.79
C THR A 335 -11.17 -0.27 10.39
N THR A 336 -11.95 0.70 9.91
CA THR A 336 -12.52 0.65 8.55
C THR A 336 -11.46 0.74 7.46
N GLN A 337 -10.41 1.55 7.65
CA GLN A 337 -9.24 1.59 6.77
C GLN A 337 -8.54 0.23 6.73
N ALA A 338 -8.28 -0.40 7.88
CA ALA A 338 -7.69 -1.74 7.95
C ALA A 338 -8.55 -2.78 7.23
N MET A 339 -9.87 -2.74 7.41
CA MET A 339 -10.81 -3.63 6.70
C MET A 339 -10.73 -3.44 5.19
N SER A 340 -10.71 -2.21 4.69
CA SER A 340 -10.61 -1.94 3.25
C SER A 340 -9.29 -2.42 2.66
N ALA A 341 -8.17 -2.26 3.39
CA ALA A 341 -6.86 -2.79 2.99
C ALA A 341 -6.87 -4.32 2.84
N ILE A 342 -7.43 -5.01 3.82
CA ILE A 342 -7.51 -6.47 3.84
C ILE A 342 -8.40 -6.99 2.71
N ILE A 343 -9.60 -6.42 2.55
CA ILE A 343 -10.53 -6.79 1.48
C ILE A 343 -9.95 -6.47 0.10
N GLY A 344 -9.20 -5.37 -0.02
CA GLY A 344 -8.46 -5.00 -1.22
C GLY A 344 -7.27 -5.91 -1.52
N GLY A 345 -6.89 -6.78 -0.57
CA GLY A 345 -5.90 -7.82 -0.75
C GLY A 345 -4.47 -7.37 -0.48
N CYS A 346 -4.20 -6.61 0.57
CA CYS A 346 -2.84 -6.34 1.00
C CYS A 346 -2.12 -7.62 1.46
N ASP A 347 -0.79 -7.65 1.34
CA ASP A 347 0.07 -8.74 1.81
C ASP A 347 0.65 -8.45 3.20
N ALA A 348 0.76 -7.17 3.53
CA ALA A 348 1.17 -6.69 4.83
C ALA A 348 0.34 -5.46 5.21
N LEU A 349 0.07 -5.30 6.50
CA LEU A 349 -0.74 -4.21 7.04
C LEU A 349 -0.08 -3.61 8.28
N ALA A 350 0.13 -2.31 8.27
CA ALA A 350 0.42 -1.52 9.44
C ALA A 350 -0.77 -0.62 9.79
N VAL A 351 -1.38 -0.86 10.94
CA VAL A 351 -2.40 0.05 11.47
C VAL A 351 -1.69 1.14 12.28
N GLN A 352 -1.79 2.38 11.83
CA GLN A 352 -1.18 3.51 12.54
C GLN A 352 -1.96 3.81 13.82
N PRO A 353 -1.30 4.03 14.96
CA PRO A 353 -1.98 4.43 16.17
C PRO A 353 -2.60 5.82 16.00
N ALA A 354 -3.73 6.07 16.67
CA ALA A 354 -4.29 7.42 16.73
C ALA A 354 -3.29 8.41 17.38
N ALA A 355 -3.25 9.64 16.85
CA ALA A 355 -2.35 10.68 17.33
C ALA A 355 -2.83 11.28 18.67
N PHE A 356 -2.74 10.52 19.74
CA PHE A 356 -3.05 11.01 21.08
C PHE A 356 -1.91 11.84 21.65
N THR A 357 -2.24 12.87 22.43
CA THR A 357 -1.26 13.74 23.11
C THR A 357 -0.92 13.28 24.53
N ASN A 358 -1.85 12.59 25.19
CA ASN A 358 -1.65 12.04 26.53
C ASN A 358 -0.82 10.75 26.48
N PRO A 359 0.28 10.61 27.26
CA PRO A 359 1.13 9.43 27.24
C PRO A 359 0.41 8.09 27.49
N GLN A 360 -0.62 8.06 28.35
CA GLN A 360 -1.40 6.84 28.59
C GLN A 360 -2.24 6.45 27.36
N ASP A 361 -2.83 7.42 26.70
CA ASP A 361 -3.66 7.19 25.49
C ASP A 361 -2.78 6.81 24.30
N ILE A 362 -1.54 7.30 24.20
CA ILE A 362 -0.55 6.86 23.20
C ILE A 362 -0.29 5.36 23.32
N ILE A 363 -0.05 4.87 24.54
CA ILE A 363 0.18 3.45 24.80
C ILE A 363 -1.06 2.63 24.44
N LEU A 364 -2.23 3.10 24.84
CA LEU A 364 -3.52 2.48 24.50
C LEU A 364 -3.75 2.46 22.99
N GLY A 365 -3.49 3.58 22.29
CA GLY A 365 -3.63 3.70 20.83
C GLY A 365 -2.77 2.69 20.09
N LYS A 366 -1.50 2.54 20.48
CA LYS A 366 -0.60 1.51 19.92
C LYS A 366 -1.12 0.09 20.15
N HIS A 367 -1.63 -0.18 21.34
CA HIS A 367 -2.18 -1.48 21.67
C HIS A 367 -3.44 -1.80 20.85
N ILE A 368 -4.34 -0.83 20.70
CA ILE A 368 -5.57 -0.99 19.89
C ILE A 368 -5.20 -1.18 18.41
N ALA A 369 -4.33 -0.34 17.86
CA ALA A 369 -3.90 -0.43 16.46
C ALA A 369 -3.38 -1.82 16.09
N ARG A 370 -2.54 -2.41 16.94
CA ARG A 370 -2.01 -3.77 16.76
C ARG A 370 -3.12 -4.82 16.83
N ASN A 371 -4.06 -4.66 17.76
CA ASN A 371 -5.14 -5.63 17.95
C ASN A 371 -6.21 -5.56 16.85
N VAL A 372 -6.41 -4.42 16.19
CA VAL A 372 -7.34 -4.31 15.05
C VAL A 372 -7.02 -5.39 14.01
N SER A 373 -5.77 -5.48 13.58
CA SER A 373 -5.33 -6.47 12.59
C SER A 373 -5.55 -7.91 13.09
N ALA A 374 -5.18 -8.20 14.34
CA ALA A 374 -5.35 -9.53 14.93
C ALA A 374 -6.84 -9.93 15.05
N ILE A 375 -7.73 -9.02 15.46
CA ILE A 375 -9.16 -9.26 15.57
C ILE A 375 -9.78 -9.55 14.19
N LEU A 376 -9.37 -8.79 13.16
CA LEU A 376 -9.85 -9.00 11.79
C LEU A 376 -9.44 -10.35 11.24
N GLN A 377 -8.29 -10.88 11.65
CA GLN A 377 -7.79 -12.19 11.25
C GLN A 377 -8.44 -13.33 12.04
N GLU A 378 -8.39 -13.26 13.37
CA GLU A 378 -8.72 -14.38 14.24
C GLU A 378 -10.20 -14.49 14.59
N GLU A 379 -10.91 -13.35 14.66
CA GLU A 379 -12.32 -13.30 15.05
C GLU A 379 -13.26 -12.99 13.88
N SER A 380 -12.82 -12.18 12.93
CA SER A 380 -13.61 -11.81 11.75
C SER A 380 -13.34 -12.71 10.54
N TYR A 381 -12.30 -13.54 10.58
CA TYR A 381 -11.95 -14.54 9.56
C TYR A 381 -11.76 -13.98 8.16
N PHE A 382 -11.24 -12.76 8.03
CA PHE A 382 -10.99 -12.15 6.72
C PHE A 382 -9.83 -12.80 5.95
N ASP A 383 -9.07 -13.66 6.61
CA ASP A 383 -7.99 -14.46 6.02
C ASP A 383 -8.47 -15.75 5.33
N LYS A 384 -9.77 -16.03 5.28
CA LYS A 384 -10.30 -17.29 4.70
C LYS A 384 -10.62 -17.22 3.22
N VAL A 385 -10.63 -16.02 2.62
CA VAL A 385 -10.94 -15.80 1.21
C VAL A 385 -9.85 -14.96 0.56
N ALA A 386 -9.32 -15.42 -0.56
CA ALA A 386 -8.22 -14.74 -1.23
C ALA A 386 -8.62 -13.38 -1.85
N ASP A 387 -9.78 -13.31 -2.50
CA ASP A 387 -10.32 -12.09 -3.09
C ASP A 387 -11.79 -11.89 -2.67
N ILE A 388 -11.97 -11.17 -1.57
CA ILE A 388 -13.30 -10.90 -1.00
C ILE A 388 -14.13 -10.00 -1.92
N GLY A 389 -13.50 -9.12 -2.68
CA GLY A 389 -14.15 -8.17 -3.60
C GLY A 389 -14.56 -8.77 -4.95
N ALA A 390 -14.11 -9.98 -5.27
CA ALA A 390 -14.34 -10.61 -6.56
C ALA A 390 -15.83 -10.77 -6.89
N GLY A 391 -16.22 -10.37 -8.10
CA GLY A 391 -17.60 -10.48 -8.60
C GLY A 391 -18.58 -9.43 -8.09
N SER A 392 -18.14 -8.51 -7.23
CA SER A 392 -18.93 -7.32 -6.90
C SER A 392 -18.90 -6.33 -8.05
N TYR A 393 -20.05 -6.06 -8.67
CA TYR A 393 -20.14 -5.13 -9.81
C TYR A 393 -19.57 -3.75 -9.48
N LEU A 394 -19.81 -3.24 -8.27
CA LEU A 394 -19.24 -1.99 -7.79
C LEU A 394 -17.72 -2.06 -7.72
N ILE A 395 -17.16 -3.06 -7.05
CA ILE A 395 -15.71 -3.17 -6.83
C ILE A 395 -14.98 -3.40 -8.17
N GLU A 396 -15.51 -4.28 -9.02
CA GLU A 396 -14.89 -4.54 -10.32
C GLU A 396 -14.91 -3.29 -11.23
N ASN A 397 -16.02 -2.55 -11.23
CA ASN A 397 -16.14 -1.33 -12.02
C ASN A 397 -15.19 -0.24 -11.51
N LEU A 398 -15.12 -0.01 -10.18
CA LEU A 398 -14.20 0.96 -9.59
C LEU A 398 -12.73 0.55 -9.83
N THR A 399 -12.40 -0.73 -9.70
CA THR A 399 -11.07 -1.26 -10.02
C THR A 399 -10.67 -0.91 -11.45
N HIS A 400 -11.59 -1.10 -12.40
CA HIS A 400 -11.37 -0.76 -13.80
C HIS A 400 -11.17 0.75 -14.00
N GLN A 401 -12.03 1.58 -13.43
CA GLN A 401 -11.94 3.03 -13.57
C GLN A 401 -10.60 3.56 -13.05
N ILE A 402 -10.19 3.14 -11.85
CA ILE A 402 -8.92 3.54 -11.24
C ILE A 402 -7.75 3.05 -12.10
N ALA A 403 -7.75 1.76 -12.47
CA ALA A 403 -6.68 1.19 -13.29
C ALA A 403 -6.55 1.93 -14.63
N LYS A 404 -7.68 2.21 -15.30
CA LYS A 404 -7.69 2.97 -16.55
C LYS A 404 -7.19 4.39 -16.38
N ALA A 405 -7.66 5.11 -15.35
CA ALA A 405 -7.25 6.48 -15.09
C ALA A 405 -5.74 6.61 -14.83
N VAL A 406 -5.16 5.65 -14.10
CA VAL A 406 -3.71 5.58 -13.87
C VAL A 406 -2.98 5.19 -15.16
N TRP A 407 -3.44 4.16 -15.86
CA TRP A 407 -2.81 3.68 -17.11
C TRP A 407 -2.76 4.75 -18.19
N ASP A 408 -3.84 5.49 -18.38
CA ASP A 408 -3.92 6.57 -19.37
C ASP A 408 -2.88 7.68 -19.11
N ARG A 409 -2.48 7.87 -17.83
CA ARG A 409 -1.44 8.83 -17.45
C ARG A 409 -0.02 8.26 -17.53
N LEU A 410 0.14 6.94 -17.36
CA LEU A 410 1.46 6.28 -17.54
C LEU A 410 1.87 6.21 -19.01
N SER A 411 0.92 6.22 -19.93
CA SER A 411 1.11 5.97 -21.37
C SER A 411 1.51 7.22 -22.16
N VAL A 412 1.72 8.35 -21.50
CA VAL A 412 2.04 9.63 -22.14
C VAL A 412 3.53 9.90 -22.17
#